data_712bfba42dcc014924ec89fea20db398
#
_entry.id   712bfba42dcc014924ec89fea20db398
#
_cell.length_a   1.000
_cell.length_b   1.000
_cell.length_c   1.000
_cell.angle_alpha   90.00
_cell.angle_beta   90.00
_cell.angle_gamma   90.00
#
_symmetry.space_group_name_H-M   'P 1'
#
loop_
_entity.id
_entity.type
_entity.pdbx_description
1 polymer ?
#
loop_
_entity_poly.entity_id
_entity_poly.type
_entity_poly.pdbx_seq_one_letter_code
_entity_poly.pdbx_strand_id
1 'polypeptide(L)'
;MSGDSETPGIRRAWGWVAHLRAGGTTPWRDWVGEGVAYGRHLPGAQQLELLRRLNEAGDVPAELATRVIEASAPGRGRPDLELVGSVDLPAFGPPPVDPADLSADELLRVATGLLAEDVHAAGLPELAPVRPRPWRTRYRLLGDPMLAASRRAELVSRGRPPGGRNELVLVLGTDVAQMMVDAWTARSIGIGVSPWPEWVRKARRLDTLPERVDLARQARSAAERVGVRRVRVVLDVDALPRLVGVRRPLAAGPEISADAAELARRTGQVLALLATPVERAALLREVLVPRLAEHPGPALALPRRHLEWARGQARTMRDELVRAGYPVHGDPDGLLPVVRHGVSQPSDAGVLALALRLLLEKKK
;
A
#
# COMPACT_ATOMS: atom_id res chain seq x y z
N MET A 1 43.45 1.61 27.49
CA MET A 1 43.42 1.78 26.03
C MET A 1 43.65 0.40 25.43
N SER A 2 42.62 -0.43 25.34
CA SER A 2 42.70 -1.72 24.65
C SER A 2 42.50 -1.42 23.17
N GLY A 3 43.56 -1.56 22.37
CA GLY A 3 43.43 -1.56 20.94
C GLY A 3 42.63 -2.83 20.55
N ASP A 4 41.40 -2.66 20.18
CA ASP A 4 40.64 -3.71 19.51
C ASP A 4 41.38 -4.05 18.21
N SER A 5 42.15 -5.13 18.25
CA SER A 5 42.80 -5.68 17.07
C SER A 5 41.67 -6.10 16.11
N GLU A 6 41.47 -5.35 15.05
CA GLU A 6 40.47 -5.71 14.00
C GLU A 6 40.75 -7.14 13.53
N THR A 7 39.82 -8.02 13.78
CA THR A 7 39.91 -9.42 13.32
C THR A 7 39.89 -9.45 11.77
N PRO A 8 40.48 -10.48 11.14
CA PRO A 8 40.39 -10.63 9.68
C PRO A 8 38.97 -10.59 9.15
N GLY A 9 38.00 -11.11 9.92
CA GLY A 9 36.58 -11.05 9.58
C GLY A 9 36.01 -9.63 9.56
N ILE A 10 36.39 -8.79 10.52
CA ILE A 10 36.01 -7.37 10.57
C ILE A 10 36.62 -6.60 9.39
N ARG A 11 37.91 -6.82 9.07
CA ARG A 11 38.56 -6.19 7.90
C ARG A 11 37.87 -6.60 6.59
N ARG A 12 37.56 -7.90 6.42
CA ARG A 12 36.81 -8.38 5.30
C ARG A 12 35.45 -7.70 5.18
N ALA A 13 34.72 -7.54 6.28
CA ALA A 13 33.41 -6.89 6.31
C ALA A 13 33.51 -5.42 5.91
N TRP A 14 34.47 -4.66 6.42
CA TRP A 14 34.67 -3.27 6.02
C TRP A 14 35.12 -3.12 4.56
N GLY A 15 35.92 -4.07 4.04
CA GLY A 15 36.23 -4.13 2.61
C GLY A 15 34.97 -4.31 1.75
N TRP A 16 34.04 -5.16 2.19
CA TRP A 16 32.75 -5.35 1.49
C TRP A 16 31.85 -4.12 1.55
N VAL A 17 31.77 -3.44 2.70
CA VAL A 17 31.06 -2.14 2.82
C VAL A 17 31.62 -1.13 1.81
N ALA A 18 32.93 -1.00 1.71
CA ALA A 18 33.58 -0.08 0.76
C ALA A 18 33.26 -0.46 -0.70
N HIS A 19 33.31 -1.77 -1.02
CA HIS A 19 32.95 -2.32 -2.34
C HIS A 19 31.51 -1.99 -2.71
N LEU A 20 30.54 -2.22 -1.81
CA LEU A 20 29.13 -1.92 -2.05
C LEU A 20 28.88 -0.42 -2.22
N ARG A 21 29.56 0.44 -1.43
CA ARG A 21 29.47 1.91 -1.59
C ARG A 21 29.99 2.40 -2.93
N ALA A 22 30.93 1.68 -3.51
CA ALA A 22 31.47 1.96 -4.84
C ALA A 22 30.62 1.37 -5.99
N GLY A 23 29.41 0.88 -5.68
CA GLY A 23 28.51 0.29 -6.68
C GLY A 23 28.73 -1.22 -6.93
N GLY A 24 29.53 -1.87 -6.09
CA GLY A 24 29.80 -3.31 -6.24
C GLY A 24 28.55 -4.17 -5.97
N THR A 25 28.50 -5.34 -6.64
CA THR A 25 27.36 -6.27 -6.56
C THR A 25 27.75 -7.67 -6.09
N THR A 26 29.05 -7.89 -5.80
CA THR A 26 29.56 -9.20 -5.36
C THR A 26 28.89 -9.65 -4.07
N PRO A 27 28.30 -10.86 -4.01
CA PRO A 27 27.73 -11.39 -2.79
C PRO A 27 28.77 -11.57 -1.68
N TRP A 28 28.35 -11.49 -0.43
CA TRP A 28 29.24 -11.66 0.74
C TRP A 28 30.03 -12.96 0.72
N ARG A 29 29.40 -14.07 0.34
CA ARG A 29 30.04 -15.41 0.28
C ARG A 29 31.21 -15.47 -0.69
N ASP A 30 31.17 -14.65 -1.77
CA ASP A 30 32.16 -14.63 -2.85
C ASP A 30 33.19 -13.48 -2.65
N TRP A 31 32.98 -12.64 -1.65
CA TRP A 31 33.86 -11.52 -1.37
C TRP A 31 35.12 -11.96 -0.62
N VAL A 32 36.29 -11.63 -1.15
CA VAL A 32 37.61 -11.98 -0.57
C VAL A 32 38.48 -10.76 -0.24
N GLY A 33 38.02 -9.55 -0.54
CA GLY A 33 38.79 -8.33 -0.25
C GLY A 33 38.80 -7.95 1.24
N GLU A 34 39.73 -7.09 1.60
CA GLU A 34 39.83 -6.51 2.93
C GLU A 34 39.77 -4.97 2.82
N GLY A 35 39.40 -4.29 3.90
CA GLY A 35 39.36 -2.83 4.00
C GLY A 35 39.60 -2.33 5.41
N VAL A 36 39.72 -1.03 5.54
CA VAL A 36 39.88 -0.32 6.81
C VAL A 36 38.50 0.07 7.35
N ALA A 37 38.33 0.06 8.67
CA ALA A 37 37.12 0.48 9.35
C ALA A 37 36.70 1.90 8.92
N TYR A 38 35.44 2.02 8.55
CA TYR A 38 34.86 3.24 7.98
C TYR A 38 33.92 4.00 8.96
N GLY A 39 33.64 3.40 10.10
CA GLY A 39 32.71 3.94 11.08
C GLY A 39 32.83 3.26 12.44
N ARG A 40 31.97 3.67 13.36
CA ARG A 40 31.95 3.14 14.73
C ARG A 40 31.39 1.71 14.82
N HIS A 41 30.41 1.39 13.97
CA HIS A 41 29.71 0.11 13.96
C HIS A 41 29.60 -0.41 12.54
N LEU A 42 29.76 -1.70 12.38
CA LEU A 42 29.52 -2.36 11.12
C LEU A 42 28.02 -2.30 10.82
N PRO A 43 27.60 -1.95 9.57
CA PRO A 43 26.20 -2.03 9.17
C PRO A 43 25.68 -3.46 9.23
N GLY A 44 24.39 -3.63 9.53
CA GLY A 44 23.78 -4.95 9.56
C GLY A 44 23.71 -5.63 8.19
N ALA A 45 23.56 -6.94 8.21
CA ALA A 45 23.46 -7.74 7.00
C ALA A 45 22.29 -7.33 6.10
N GLN A 46 21.17 -6.84 6.69
CA GLN A 46 20.00 -6.38 5.94
C GLN A 46 20.32 -5.12 5.12
N GLN A 47 21.00 -4.14 5.71
CA GLN A 47 21.39 -2.89 5.05
C GLN A 47 22.36 -3.18 3.89
N LEU A 48 23.33 -4.05 4.13
CA LEU A 48 24.34 -4.36 3.13
C LEU A 48 23.76 -5.16 1.97
N GLU A 49 22.94 -6.16 2.23
CA GLU A 49 22.25 -6.89 1.17
C GLU A 49 21.26 -5.99 0.40
N LEU A 50 20.55 -5.09 1.09
CA LEU A 50 19.69 -4.12 0.42
C LEU A 50 20.49 -3.22 -0.52
N LEU A 51 21.66 -2.71 -0.08
CA LEU A 51 22.54 -1.90 -0.92
C LEU A 51 23.06 -2.71 -2.13
N ARG A 52 23.46 -3.97 -1.93
CA ARG A 52 23.86 -4.85 -3.01
C ARG A 52 22.75 -5.02 -4.05
N ARG A 53 21.50 -5.25 -3.58
CA ARG A 53 20.34 -5.39 -4.47
C ARG A 53 19.99 -4.09 -5.20
N LEU A 54 20.18 -2.94 -4.55
CA LEU A 54 20.03 -1.63 -5.21
C LEU A 54 21.08 -1.46 -6.31
N ASN A 55 22.35 -1.80 -6.05
CA ASN A 55 23.41 -1.74 -7.05
C ASN A 55 23.14 -2.69 -8.25
N GLU A 56 22.53 -3.86 -8.02
CA GLU A 56 22.09 -4.75 -9.11
C GLU A 56 20.93 -4.16 -9.93
N ALA A 57 20.06 -3.40 -9.27
CA ALA A 57 18.88 -2.82 -9.92
C ALA A 57 19.17 -1.53 -10.70
N GLY A 58 20.24 -0.81 -10.37
CA GLY A 58 20.63 0.42 -11.06
C GLY A 58 21.72 1.22 -10.36
N ASP A 59 21.98 2.41 -10.87
CA ASP A 59 22.94 3.35 -10.29
C ASP A 59 22.43 3.90 -8.95
N VAL A 60 23.16 3.64 -7.87
CA VAL A 60 22.83 4.09 -6.52
C VAL A 60 23.56 5.41 -6.22
N PRO A 61 22.84 6.52 -6.01
CA PRO A 61 23.46 7.77 -5.57
C PRO A 61 24.18 7.60 -4.22
N ALA A 62 25.32 8.24 -4.05
CA ALA A 62 26.12 8.15 -2.82
C ALA A 62 25.32 8.53 -1.56
N GLU A 63 24.39 9.50 -1.67
CA GLU A 63 23.49 9.88 -0.59
C GLU A 63 22.57 8.70 -0.19
N LEU A 64 21.98 8.02 -1.17
CA LEU A 64 21.12 6.86 -0.91
C LEU A 64 21.95 5.71 -0.31
N ALA A 65 23.15 5.43 -0.84
CA ALA A 65 24.03 4.40 -0.29
C ALA A 65 24.36 4.68 1.19
N THR A 66 24.64 5.92 1.54
CA THR A 66 24.89 6.33 2.93
C THR A 66 23.65 6.12 3.80
N ARG A 67 22.47 6.56 3.35
CA ARG A 67 21.21 6.36 4.06
C ARG A 67 20.88 4.90 4.29
N VAL A 68 21.12 4.02 3.29
CA VAL A 68 20.90 2.58 3.44
C VAL A 68 21.79 1.98 4.51
N ILE A 69 23.08 2.36 4.52
CA ILE A 69 24.08 1.87 5.50
C ILE A 69 23.73 2.34 6.93
N GLU A 70 23.22 3.56 7.07
CA GLU A 70 22.87 4.15 8.36
C GLU A 70 21.44 3.80 8.82
N ALA A 71 20.62 3.19 7.93
CA ALA A 71 19.26 2.86 8.23
C ALA A 71 19.18 1.77 9.28
N SER A 72 18.54 2.04 10.40
CA SER A 72 18.13 1.01 11.35
C SER A 72 16.78 0.44 10.96
N ALA A 73 16.61 -0.89 11.02
CA ALA A 73 15.33 -1.51 10.75
C ALA A 73 14.28 -1.06 11.78
N PRO A 74 13.14 -0.48 11.37
CA PRO A 74 12.11 -0.04 12.30
C PRO A 74 11.45 -1.24 12.99
N GLY A 75 11.30 -1.16 14.30
CA GLY A 75 10.55 -2.14 15.09
C GLY A 75 11.29 -2.61 16.35
N ARG A 76 10.55 -2.75 17.44
CA ARG A 76 11.07 -3.31 18.68
C ARG A 76 11.27 -4.82 18.53
N GLY A 77 12.41 -5.33 19.00
CA GLY A 77 12.67 -6.77 19.14
C GLY A 77 13.23 -7.49 17.90
N ARG A 78 13.60 -6.76 16.87
CA ARG A 78 14.32 -7.32 15.70
C ARG A 78 15.59 -6.49 15.46
N PRO A 79 16.75 -6.90 16.04
CA PRO A 79 18.02 -6.20 15.84
C PRO A 79 18.50 -6.36 14.39
N ASP A 80 19.44 -5.50 14.02
CA ASP A 80 20.22 -5.71 12.81
C ASP A 80 21.04 -7.00 12.96
N LEU A 81 21.08 -7.82 11.91
CA LEU A 81 21.77 -9.09 11.92
C LEU A 81 23.24 -8.88 11.54
N GLU A 82 24.11 -9.58 12.22
CA GLU A 82 25.54 -9.52 11.96
C GLU A 82 25.95 -10.44 10.80
N LEU A 83 27.06 -10.08 10.13
CA LEU A 83 27.59 -10.89 9.03
C LEU A 83 28.27 -12.15 9.57
N VAL A 84 28.00 -13.29 9.00
CA VAL A 84 28.71 -14.53 9.32
C VAL A 84 30.22 -14.37 9.05
N GLY A 85 31.04 -14.75 10.03
CA GLY A 85 32.50 -14.66 9.95
C GLY A 85 33.08 -13.24 10.16
N SER A 86 32.27 -12.22 10.47
CA SER A 86 32.76 -10.90 10.90
C SER A 86 32.91 -10.81 12.41
N VAL A 87 32.12 -11.55 13.15
CA VAL A 87 32.13 -11.60 14.61
C VAL A 87 32.07 -13.04 15.09
N ASP A 88 32.52 -13.27 16.33
CA ASP A 88 32.32 -14.55 17.00
C ASP A 88 30.82 -14.79 17.27
N LEU A 89 30.44 -16.06 17.44
CA LEU A 89 29.06 -16.41 17.77
C LEU A 89 28.67 -15.74 19.09
N PRO A 90 27.64 -14.89 19.10
CA PRO A 90 27.22 -14.22 20.31
C PRO A 90 26.61 -15.24 21.31
N ALA A 91 26.89 -15.05 22.59
CA ALA A 91 26.30 -15.90 23.65
C ALA A 91 24.76 -15.75 23.73
N PHE A 92 24.23 -14.60 23.29
CA PHE A 92 22.80 -14.27 23.26
C PHE A 92 22.49 -13.47 22.00
N GLY A 93 21.28 -13.69 21.43
CA GLY A 93 20.81 -12.98 20.26
C GLY A 93 20.73 -13.89 19.02
N PRO A 94 20.32 -13.34 17.86
CA PRO A 94 20.28 -14.09 16.63
C PRO A 94 21.71 -14.42 16.16
N PRO A 95 21.94 -15.60 15.57
CA PRO A 95 23.24 -15.94 15.01
C PRO A 95 23.57 -15.01 13.82
N PRO A 96 24.86 -14.78 13.54
CA PRO A 96 25.29 -14.09 12.33
C PRO A 96 24.84 -14.84 11.08
N VAL A 97 24.50 -14.09 10.03
CA VAL A 97 23.87 -14.62 8.81
C VAL A 97 24.70 -14.32 7.56
N ASP A 98 24.57 -15.17 6.54
CA ASP A 98 24.96 -14.77 5.19
C ASP A 98 23.85 -13.86 4.62
N PRO A 99 24.18 -12.64 4.19
CA PRO A 99 23.19 -11.71 3.64
C PRO A 99 22.38 -12.27 2.48
N ALA A 100 22.98 -13.18 1.68
CA ALA A 100 22.30 -13.81 0.55
C ALA A 100 21.14 -14.75 1.00
N ASP A 101 21.14 -15.22 2.24
CA ASP A 101 20.11 -16.09 2.80
C ASP A 101 18.96 -15.28 3.45
N LEU A 102 19.06 -13.95 3.46
CA LEU A 102 18.01 -13.10 3.99
C LEU A 102 16.75 -13.14 3.12
N SER A 103 15.63 -13.29 3.78
CA SER A 103 14.33 -13.23 3.08
C SER A 103 14.04 -11.81 2.56
N ALA A 104 13.22 -11.71 1.51
CA ALA A 104 12.76 -10.42 1.01
C ALA A 104 12.02 -9.61 2.10
N ASP A 105 11.36 -10.27 3.06
CA ASP A 105 10.69 -9.62 4.19
C ASP A 105 11.67 -8.85 5.10
N GLU A 106 12.86 -9.41 5.36
CA GLU A 106 13.90 -8.73 6.15
C GLU A 106 14.45 -7.48 5.44
N LEU A 107 14.63 -7.55 4.12
CA LEU A 107 15.07 -6.40 3.32
C LEU A 107 13.99 -5.34 3.21
N LEU A 108 12.73 -5.76 3.09
CA LEU A 108 11.57 -4.85 3.04
C LEU A 108 11.44 -4.02 4.33
N ARG A 109 11.86 -4.53 5.47
CA ARG A 109 11.85 -3.76 6.72
C ARG A 109 12.71 -2.50 6.61
N VAL A 110 13.90 -2.61 6.02
CA VAL A 110 14.79 -1.45 5.81
C VAL A 110 14.26 -0.57 4.68
N ALA A 111 13.91 -1.17 3.53
CA ALA A 111 13.43 -0.44 2.36
C ALA A 111 12.17 0.39 2.65
N THR A 112 11.21 -0.15 3.42
CA THR A 112 9.99 0.59 3.78
C THR A 112 10.25 1.70 4.79
N GLY A 113 11.30 1.58 5.61
CA GLY A 113 11.80 2.67 6.46
C GLY A 113 12.26 3.86 5.63
N LEU A 114 13.16 3.62 4.69
CA LEU A 114 13.67 4.64 3.79
C LEU A 114 12.58 5.29 2.94
N LEU A 115 11.64 4.49 2.42
CA LEU A 115 10.50 5.01 1.67
C LEU A 115 9.56 5.87 2.54
N ALA A 116 9.35 5.48 3.79
CA ALA A 116 8.53 6.26 4.73
C ALA A 116 9.17 7.62 5.02
N GLU A 117 10.50 7.66 5.21
CA GLU A 117 11.26 8.91 5.36
C GLU A 117 11.13 9.79 4.11
N ASP A 118 11.29 9.21 2.91
CA ASP A 118 11.15 9.94 1.65
C ASP A 118 9.75 10.54 1.47
N VAL A 119 8.72 9.75 1.78
CA VAL A 119 7.32 10.19 1.69
C VAL A 119 7.03 11.28 2.73
N HIS A 120 7.56 11.15 3.94
CA HIS A 120 7.41 12.17 4.98
C HIS A 120 8.15 13.46 4.63
N ALA A 121 9.39 13.36 4.13
CA ALA A 121 10.19 14.50 3.73
C ALA A 121 9.63 15.26 2.51
N ALA A 122 8.95 14.57 1.61
CA ALA A 122 8.27 15.20 0.48
C ALA A 122 7.13 16.14 0.90
N GLY A 123 6.54 15.90 2.08
CA GLY A 123 5.41 16.68 2.57
C GLY A 123 4.15 16.53 1.73
N LEU A 124 3.10 17.25 2.11
CA LEU A 124 1.85 17.27 1.34
C LEU A 124 1.91 18.33 0.26
N PRO A 125 1.47 18.04 -0.97
CA PRO A 125 1.36 19.03 -2.01
C PRO A 125 0.35 20.12 -1.63
N GLU A 126 0.63 21.36 -2.00
CA GLU A 126 -0.29 22.46 -1.80
C GLU A 126 -1.51 22.31 -2.72
N LEU A 127 -2.67 22.04 -2.13
CA LEU A 127 -3.91 21.89 -2.88
C LEU A 127 -4.57 23.24 -3.11
N ALA A 128 -4.81 23.56 -4.37
CA ALA A 128 -5.56 24.77 -4.72
C ALA A 128 -6.99 24.71 -4.15
N PRO A 129 -7.48 25.78 -3.50
CA PRO A 129 -8.81 25.79 -2.91
C PRO A 129 -9.89 25.67 -3.97
N VAL A 130 -10.72 24.63 -3.86
CA VAL A 130 -11.86 24.43 -4.76
C VAL A 130 -13.07 25.24 -4.26
N ARG A 131 -13.50 26.24 -5.05
CA ARG A 131 -14.68 27.05 -4.72
C ARG A 131 -15.98 26.33 -5.12
N PRO A 132 -16.86 25.95 -4.17
CA PRO A 132 -18.11 25.27 -4.50
C PRO A 132 -19.08 26.23 -5.19
N ARG A 133 -19.77 25.73 -6.24
CA ARG A 133 -20.83 26.49 -6.93
C ARG A 133 -22.20 26.18 -6.30
N PRO A 134 -22.95 27.15 -5.74
CA PRO A 134 -24.11 26.91 -4.90
C PRO A 134 -25.33 26.29 -5.61
N TRP A 135 -25.47 26.45 -6.92
CA TRP A 135 -26.61 25.97 -7.72
C TRP A 135 -26.48 24.60 -8.35
N ARG A 136 -25.43 23.82 -7.97
CA ARG A 136 -25.21 22.49 -8.55
C ARG A 136 -25.81 21.37 -7.69
N THR A 137 -26.16 20.27 -8.33
CA THR A 137 -26.59 19.04 -7.64
C THR A 137 -25.59 18.67 -6.57
N ARG A 138 -26.07 18.52 -5.35
CA ARG A 138 -25.26 18.13 -4.20
C ARG A 138 -25.30 16.63 -4.05
N TYR A 139 -24.17 16.03 -3.75
CA TYR A 139 -24.05 14.59 -3.70
C TYR A 139 -23.10 14.15 -2.59
N ARG A 140 -23.25 12.90 -2.17
CA ARG A 140 -22.29 12.15 -1.37
C ARG A 140 -22.07 10.80 -2.01
N LEU A 141 -20.80 10.36 -2.16
CA LEU A 141 -20.46 9.04 -2.66
C LEU A 141 -20.11 8.13 -1.48
N LEU A 142 -20.74 6.99 -1.42
CA LEU A 142 -20.51 5.88 -0.50
C LEU A 142 -20.26 4.60 -1.31
N GLY A 143 -20.11 3.47 -0.65
CA GLY A 143 -19.94 2.16 -1.28
C GLY A 143 -18.48 1.79 -1.41
N ASP A 144 -18.15 1.22 -2.56
CA ASP A 144 -16.79 0.81 -2.90
C ASP A 144 -15.80 1.96 -2.68
N PRO A 145 -14.80 1.78 -1.80
CA PRO A 145 -13.98 2.90 -1.35
C PRO A 145 -12.99 3.41 -2.40
N MET A 146 -12.45 2.55 -3.27
CA MET A 146 -11.53 2.97 -4.33
C MET A 146 -12.31 3.69 -5.44
N LEU A 147 -13.42 3.11 -5.85
CA LEU A 147 -14.31 3.71 -6.84
C LEU A 147 -14.86 5.06 -6.35
N ALA A 148 -15.40 5.12 -5.13
CA ALA A 148 -15.94 6.35 -4.57
C ALA A 148 -14.87 7.43 -4.38
N ALA A 149 -13.66 7.07 -3.95
CA ALA A 149 -12.55 8.02 -3.79
C ALA A 149 -12.09 8.60 -5.14
N SER A 150 -11.88 7.74 -6.13
CA SER A 150 -11.47 8.13 -7.48
C SER A 150 -12.50 9.07 -8.14
N ARG A 151 -13.79 8.69 -8.13
CA ARG A 151 -14.86 9.51 -8.71
C ARG A 151 -15.05 10.82 -7.96
N ARG A 152 -14.85 10.81 -6.65
CA ARG A 152 -14.85 12.05 -5.85
C ARG A 152 -13.70 12.98 -6.23
N ALA A 153 -12.49 12.47 -6.32
CA ALA A 153 -11.33 13.26 -6.73
C ALA A 153 -11.55 13.93 -8.08
N GLU A 154 -12.03 13.17 -9.06
CA GLU A 154 -12.35 13.67 -10.40
C GLU A 154 -13.47 14.74 -10.37
N LEU A 155 -14.51 14.56 -9.56
CA LEU A 155 -15.56 15.56 -9.41
C LEU A 155 -15.06 16.83 -8.72
N VAL A 156 -14.19 16.69 -7.72
CA VAL A 156 -13.57 17.82 -7.04
C VAL A 156 -12.67 18.61 -7.99
N SER A 157 -11.85 17.96 -8.81
CA SER A 157 -11.00 18.63 -9.80
C SER A 157 -11.83 19.44 -10.81
N ARG A 158 -13.06 19.00 -11.10
CA ARG A 158 -14.04 19.73 -11.93
C ARG A 158 -14.82 20.81 -11.17
N GLY A 159 -14.42 21.19 -9.96
CA GLY A 159 -15.08 22.20 -9.14
C GLY A 159 -16.43 21.75 -8.56
N ARG A 160 -16.58 20.46 -8.29
CA ARG A 160 -17.80 19.85 -7.76
C ARG A 160 -17.53 19.09 -6.46
N PRO A 161 -17.21 19.76 -5.37
CA PRO A 161 -17.00 19.09 -4.09
C PRO A 161 -18.29 18.44 -3.59
N PRO A 162 -18.18 17.31 -2.83
CA PRO A 162 -19.33 16.65 -2.23
C PRO A 162 -19.94 17.47 -1.09
N GLY A 163 -21.14 17.09 -0.68
CA GLY A 163 -21.79 17.60 0.53
C GLY A 163 -22.80 18.72 0.28
N GLY A 164 -23.43 19.16 1.35
CA GLY A 164 -24.42 20.22 1.41
C GLY A 164 -25.81 19.77 1.87
N ARG A 165 -26.72 20.73 2.13
CA ARG A 165 -28.11 20.40 2.49
C ARG A 165 -28.83 19.74 1.29
N ASN A 166 -29.67 18.75 1.56
CA ASN A 166 -30.44 18.00 0.55
C ASN A 166 -29.60 17.24 -0.47
N GLU A 167 -28.45 16.71 -0.05
CA GLU A 167 -27.58 15.91 -0.89
C GLU A 167 -28.23 14.58 -1.35
N LEU A 168 -27.94 14.19 -2.57
CA LEU A 168 -28.21 12.86 -3.09
C LEU A 168 -27.10 11.91 -2.63
N VAL A 169 -27.43 10.83 -1.97
CA VAL A 169 -26.47 9.80 -1.56
C VAL A 169 -26.41 8.70 -2.63
N LEU A 170 -25.25 8.54 -3.22
CA LEU A 170 -24.97 7.55 -4.25
C LEU A 170 -24.07 6.47 -3.66
N VAL A 171 -24.60 5.27 -3.54
CA VAL A 171 -23.90 4.09 -3.03
C VAL A 171 -23.37 3.32 -4.23
N LEU A 172 -22.07 3.49 -4.49
CA LEU A 172 -21.39 2.91 -5.64
C LEU A 172 -20.97 1.48 -5.35
N GLY A 173 -21.10 0.59 -6.32
CA GLY A 173 -20.64 -0.79 -6.18
C GLY A 173 -20.25 -1.42 -7.50
N THR A 174 -19.51 -2.50 -7.35
CA THR A 174 -19.16 -3.45 -8.41
C THR A 174 -19.41 -4.86 -7.88
N ASP A 175 -18.86 -5.90 -8.50
CA ASP A 175 -18.93 -7.23 -7.91
C ASP A 175 -18.23 -7.32 -6.56
N VAL A 176 -18.75 -8.16 -5.66
CA VAL A 176 -18.28 -8.28 -4.27
C VAL A 176 -16.81 -8.66 -4.19
N ALA A 177 -16.29 -9.47 -5.13
CA ALA A 177 -14.88 -9.86 -5.10
C ALA A 177 -13.95 -8.66 -5.34
N GLN A 178 -14.32 -7.79 -6.30
CA GLN A 178 -13.59 -6.53 -6.54
C GLN A 178 -13.75 -5.57 -5.37
N MET A 179 -14.94 -5.38 -4.83
CA MET A 179 -15.16 -4.51 -3.67
C MET A 179 -14.36 -4.96 -2.45
N MET A 180 -14.15 -6.27 -2.25
CA MET A 180 -13.27 -6.79 -1.21
C MET A 180 -11.82 -6.35 -1.43
N VAL A 181 -11.30 -6.47 -2.65
CA VAL A 181 -9.95 -6.01 -3.00
C VAL A 181 -9.82 -4.51 -2.77
N ASP A 182 -10.78 -3.73 -3.25
CA ASP A 182 -10.78 -2.28 -3.14
C ASP A 182 -10.88 -1.79 -1.69
N ALA A 183 -11.66 -2.49 -0.87
CA ALA A 183 -11.77 -2.18 0.55
C ALA A 183 -10.45 -2.45 1.30
N TRP A 184 -9.75 -3.53 0.99
CA TRP A 184 -8.45 -3.81 1.56
C TRP A 184 -7.39 -2.81 1.07
N THR A 185 -7.34 -2.52 -0.23
CA THR A 185 -6.42 -1.55 -0.84
C THR A 185 -6.61 -0.16 -0.23
N ALA A 186 -7.84 0.31 -0.13
CA ALA A 186 -8.15 1.60 0.48
C ALA A 186 -7.73 1.68 1.96
N ARG A 187 -7.84 0.57 2.71
CA ARG A 187 -7.36 0.52 4.10
C ARG A 187 -5.84 0.48 4.17
N SER A 188 -5.19 -0.21 3.25
CA SER A 188 -3.72 -0.25 3.12
C SER A 188 -3.14 1.16 2.93
N ILE A 189 -3.79 1.98 2.10
CA ILE A 189 -3.41 3.37 1.82
C ILE A 189 -3.89 4.34 2.93
N GLY A 190 -4.83 3.92 3.78
CA GLY A 190 -5.44 4.80 4.78
C GLY A 190 -4.99 4.51 6.20
N ILE A 191 -5.86 3.86 6.95
CA ILE A 191 -5.71 3.64 8.41
C ILE A 191 -4.83 2.44 8.79
N GLY A 192 -4.41 1.66 7.80
CA GLY A 192 -3.71 0.39 8.01
C GLY A 192 -4.67 -0.80 8.14
N VAL A 193 -4.15 -1.97 7.86
CA VAL A 193 -4.88 -3.25 7.83
C VAL A 193 -3.90 -4.41 7.98
N SER A 194 -4.39 -5.59 8.41
CA SER A 194 -3.61 -6.83 8.37
C SER A 194 -3.32 -7.28 6.92
N PRO A 195 -2.33 -8.15 6.69
CA PRO A 195 -2.05 -8.70 5.37
C PRO A 195 -3.30 -9.29 4.71
N TRP A 196 -3.37 -9.19 3.36
CA TRP A 196 -4.53 -9.61 2.58
C TRP A 196 -5.07 -11.01 2.92
N PRO A 197 -4.24 -12.09 3.01
CA PRO A 197 -4.75 -13.43 3.29
C PRO A 197 -5.39 -13.53 4.68
N GLU A 198 -4.88 -12.80 5.66
CA GLU A 198 -5.41 -12.77 7.02
C GLU A 198 -6.72 -11.98 7.07
N TRP A 199 -6.78 -10.85 6.39
CA TRP A 199 -7.96 -10.00 6.33
C TRP A 199 -9.16 -10.72 5.70
N VAL A 200 -8.95 -11.43 4.58
CA VAL A 200 -9.99 -12.23 3.93
C VAL A 200 -10.43 -13.39 4.82
N ARG A 201 -9.47 -14.11 5.45
CA ARG A 201 -9.80 -15.18 6.40
C ARG A 201 -10.64 -14.70 7.57
N LYS A 202 -10.33 -13.49 8.09
CA LYS A 202 -11.10 -12.87 9.18
C LYS A 202 -12.54 -12.57 8.74
N ALA A 203 -12.74 -11.94 7.59
CA ALA A 203 -14.07 -11.65 7.04
C ALA A 203 -14.91 -12.94 6.86
N ARG A 204 -14.32 -13.99 6.28
CA ARG A 204 -14.98 -15.28 6.11
C ARG A 204 -15.31 -15.96 7.46
N ARG A 205 -14.42 -15.90 8.44
CA ARG A 205 -14.65 -16.50 9.77
C ARG A 205 -15.79 -15.81 10.51
N LEU A 206 -15.91 -14.49 10.34
CA LEU A 206 -17.02 -13.71 10.91
C LEU A 206 -18.31 -13.82 10.08
N ASP A 207 -18.24 -14.46 8.92
CA ASP A 207 -19.32 -14.56 7.95
C ASP A 207 -20.00 -13.22 7.62
N THR A 208 -19.21 -12.15 7.55
CA THR A 208 -19.70 -10.80 7.31
C THR A 208 -18.83 -10.08 6.29
N LEU A 209 -19.47 -9.28 5.44
CA LEU A 209 -18.76 -8.35 4.58
C LEU A 209 -18.20 -7.18 5.41
N PRO A 210 -17.01 -6.66 5.05
CA PRO A 210 -16.55 -5.40 5.59
C PRO A 210 -17.56 -4.27 5.35
N GLU A 211 -17.69 -3.34 6.28
CA GLU A 211 -18.70 -2.28 6.23
C GLU A 211 -18.74 -1.53 4.89
N ARG A 212 -17.59 -1.28 4.27
CA ARG A 212 -17.50 -0.57 2.99
C ARG A 212 -17.80 -1.44 1.77
N VAL A 213 -17.95 -2.73 1.93
CA VAL A 213 -18.35 -3.69 0.90
C VAL A 213 -19.85 -3.97 0.99
N ASP A 214 -20.43 -3.87 2.18
CA ASP A 214 -21.86 -4.09 2.41
C ASP A 214 -22.68 -2.86 1.98
N LEU A 215 -23.09 -2.84 0.71
CA LEU A 215 -23.85 -1.72 0.15
C LEU A 215 -25.26 -1.64 0.74
N ALA A 216 -25.86 -2.75 1.13
CA ALA A 216 -27.20 -2.77 1.73
C ALA A 216 -27.17 -2.05 3.09
N ARG A 217 -26.18 -2.36 3.92
CA ARG A 217 -25.96 -1.69 5.20
C ARG A 217 -25.68 -0.20 5.01
N GLN A 218 -24.86 0.16 4.03
CA GLN A 218 -24.55 1.58 3.75
C GLN A 218 -25.75 2.35 3.23
N ALA A 219 -26.55 1.74 2.33
CA ALA A 219 -27.77 2.35 1.82
C ALA A 219 -28.81 2.56 2.95
N ARG A 220 -28.96 1.59 3.84
CA ARG A 220 -29.83 1.67 5.01
C ARG A 220 -29.40 2.80 5.93
N SER A 221 -28.14 2.84 6.35
CA SER A 221 -27.61 3.92 7.20
C SER A 221 -27.71 5.31 6.54
N ALA A 222 -27.55 5.38 5.22
CA ALA A 222 -27.79 6.62 4.48
C ALA A 222 -29.28 7.02 4.49
N ALA A 223 -30.18 6.06 4.27
CA ALA A 223 -31.62 6.30 4.23
C ALA A 223 -32.18 6.78 5.59
N GLU A 224 -31.65 6.26 6.68
CA GLU A 224 -31.98 6.74 8.04
C GLU A 224 -31.61 8.23 8.24
N ARG A 225 -30.53 8.70 7.60
CA ARG A 225 -30.05 10.09 7.74
C ARG A 225 -30.73 11.08 6.80
N VAL A 226 -30.95 10.69 5.53
CA VAL A 226 -31.39 11.62 4.49
C VAL A 226 -32.74 11.26 3.89
N GLY A 227 -33.32 10.13 4.28
CA GLY A 227 -34.57 9.56 3.72
C GLY A 227 -34.32 8.70 2.48
N VAL A 228 -35.13 7.64 2.33
CA VAL A 228 -35.01 6.63 1.26
C VAL A 228 -34.99 7.24 -0.14
N ARG A 229 -35.85 8.25 -0.38
CA ARG A 229 -35.96 8.92 -1.70
C ARG A 229 -34.67 9.60 -2.18
N ARG A 230 -33.70 9.84 -1.30
CA ARG A 230 -32.42 10.47 -1.63
C ARG A 230 -31.26 9.49 -1.78
N VAL A 231 -31.50 8.21 -1.56
CA VAL A 231 -30.48 7.17 -1.73
C VAL A 231 -30.65 6.51 -3.11
N ARG A 232 -29.56 6.32 -3.80
CA ARG A 232 -29.47 5.58 -5.06
C ARG A 232 -28.34 4.57 -4.98
N VAL A 233 -28.55 3.38 -5.43
CA VAL A 233 -27.48 2.37 -5.62
C VAL A 233 -27.04 2.45 -7.08
N VAL A 234 -25.73 2.54 -7.29
CA VAL A 234 -25.15 2.73 -8.63
C VAL A 234 -24.15 1.60 -8.88
N LEU A 235 -24.57 0.64 -9.66
CA LEU A 235 -23.77 -0.51 -10.11
C LEU A 235 -23.26 -0.30 -11.55
N ASP A 236 -23.96 0.54 -12.31
CA ASP A 236 -23.46 1.07 -13.58
C ASP A 236 -22.81 2.43 -13.36
N VAL A 237 -21.48 2.44 -13.35
CA VAL A 237 -20.67 3.67 -13.12
C VAL A 237 -20.88 4.72 -14.22
N ASP A 238 -21.29 4.32 -15.42
CA ASP A 238 -21.54 5.23 -16.54
C ASP A 238 -22.82 6.05 -16.34
N ALA A 239 -23.70 5.61 -15.44
CA ALA A 239 -24.84 6.40 -15.02
C ALA A 239 -24.49 7.56 -14.08
N LEU A 240 -23.34 7.47 -13.37
CA LEU A 240 -22.92 8.43 -12.33
C LEU A 240 -22.84 9.88 -12.83
N PRO A 241 -22.23 10.20 -14.00
CA PRO A 241 -22.15 11.57 -14.49
C PRO A 241 -23.52 12.24 -14.58
N ARG A 242 -24.52 11.55 -15.11
CA ARG A 242 -25.89 12.09 -15.24
C ARG A 242 -26.51 12.36 -13.86
N LEU A 243 -26.34 11.45 -12.91
CA LEU A 243 -26.87 11.58 -11.54
C LEU A 243 -26.32 12.79 -10.80
N VAL A 244 -25.05 13.12 -11.03
CA VAL A 244 -24.41 14.31 -10.43
C VAL A 244 -24.45 15.54 -11.35
N GLY A 245 -25.15 15.47 -12.50
CA GLY A 245 -25.30 16.58 -13.44
C GLY A 245 -23.98 16.97 -14.14
N VAL A 246 -23.19 15.98 -14.54
CA VAL A 246 -21.98 16.13 -15.36
C VAL A 246 -22.24 15.55 -16.75
N ARG A 247 -21.84 16.27 -17.80
CA ARG A 247 -22.08 15.82 -19.19
C ARG A 247 -20.99 14.87 -19.71
N ARG A 248 -19.75 15.01 -19.23
CA ARG A 248 -18.60 14.21 -19.69
C ARG A 248 -18.40 13.01 -18.76
N PRO A 249 -18.00 11.85 -19.29
CA PRO A 249 -17.62 10.71 -18.48
C PRO A 249 -16.59 11.09 -17.41
N LEU A 250 -16.60 10.39 -16.30
CA LEU A 250 -15.59 10.52 -15.25
C LEU A 250 -14.43 9.57 -15.55
N ALA A 251 -13.21 10.06 -15.44
CA ALA A 251 -12.03 9.23 -15.62
C ALA A 251 -11.98 8.08 -14.60
N ALA A 252 -11.44 6.95 -15.02
CA ALA A 252 -11.11 5.86 -14.08
C ALA A 252 -10.03 6.34 -13.11
N GLY A 253 -10.03 5.77 -11.91
CA GLY A 253 -8.93 5.99 -10.98
C GLY A 253 -7.68 5.21 -11.38
N PRO A 254 -6.55 5.49 -10.73
CA PRO A 254 -5.33 4.74 -10.95
C PRO A 254 -5.53 3.27 -10.55
N GLU A 255 -5.01 2.36 -11.35
CA GLU A 255 -4.94 0.95 -11.01
C GLU A 255 -3.76 0.72 -10.06
N ILE A 256 -4.01 0.04 -8.97
CA ILE A 256 -3.00 -0.29 -7.96
C ILE A 256 -2.78 -1.81 -7.99
N SER A 257 -1.56 -2.22 -8.32
CA SER A 257 -1.20 -3.64 -8.34
C SER A 257 -1.19 -4.25 -6.93
N ALA A 258 -1.21 -5.58 -6.84
CA ALA A 258 -1.17 -6.30 -5.58
C ALA A 258 0.07 -5.91 -4.73
N ASP A 259 1.25 -5.89 -5.37
CA ASP A 259 2.50 -5.57 -4.69
C ASP A 259 2.57 -4.08 -4.30
N ALA A 260 1.98 -3.18 -5.11
CA ALA A 260 1.87 -1.77 -4.79
C ALA A 260 0.98 -1.51 -3.56
N ALA A 261 -0.16 -2.20 -3.46
CA ALA A 261 -1.04 -2.10 -2.30
C ALA A 261 -0.38 -2.62 -1.02
N GLU A 262 0.38 -3.72 -1.11
CA GLU A 262 1.14 -4.26 0.02
C GLU A 262 2.31 -3.36 0.41
N LEU A 263 3.04 -2.78 -0.56
CA LEU A 263 4.09 -1.82 -0.28
C LEU A 263 3.53 -0.58 0.43
N ALA A 264 2.40 -0.04 -0.04
CA ALA A 264 1.72 1.07 0.64
C ALA A 264 1.33 0.70 2.08
N ARG A 265 0.82 -0.53 2.30
CA ARG A 265 0.48 -1.02 3.64
C ARG A 265 1.69 -1.05 4.57
N ARG A 266 2.84 -1.60 4.11
CA ARG A 266 4.07 -1.71 4.90
C ARG A 266 4.69 -0.34 5.16
N THR A 267 4.81 0.50 4.16
CA THR A 267 5.29 1.89 4.30
C THR A 267 4.39 2.69 5.26
N GLY A 268 3.07 2.50 5.16
CA GLY A 268 2.11 3.13 6.06
C GLY A 268 2.23 2.71 7.53
N GLN A 269 2.73 1.51 7.81
CA GLN A 269 3.03 1.07 9.18
C GLN A 269 4.22 1.84 9.77
N VAL A 270 5.25 2.11 8.97
CA VAL A 270 6.41 2.91 9.40
C VAL A 270 6.03 4.38 9.52
N LEU A 271 5.31 4.93 8.55
CA LEU A 271 4.80 6.30 8.60
C LEU A 271 3.94 6.58 9.85
N ALA A 272 3.31 5.57 10.43
CA ALA A 272 2.58 5.73 11.69
C ALA A 272 3.46 6.11 12.89
N LEU A 273 4.79 5.96 12.78
CA LEU A 273 5.76 6.40 13.78
C LEU A 273 6.24 7.83 13.53
N LEU A 274 6.03 8.37 12.33
CA LEU A 274 6.56 9.66 11.86
C LEU A 274 5.47 10.73 11.72
N ALA A 275 4.21 10.34 11.54
CA ALA A 275 3.12 11.23 11.20
C ALA A 275 1.82 10.87 11.91
N THR A 276 0.94 11.85 12.09
CA THR A 276 -0.41 11.62 12.62
C THR A 276 -1.24 10.73 11.69
N PRO A 277 -2.30 10.04 12.18
CA PRO A 277 -3.13 9.19 11.33
C PRO A 277 -3.74 9.92 10.11
N VAL A 278 -4.10 11.19 10.25
CA VAL A 278 -4.66 12.02 9.16
C VAL A 278 -3.59 12.36 8.14
N GLU A 279 -2.45 12.83 8.61
CA GLU A 279 -1.29 13.18 7.77
C GLU A 279 -0.74 11.94 7.04
N ARG A 280 -0.57 10.82 7.73
CA ARG A 280 -0.16 9.56 7.12
C ARG A 280 -1.06 9.16 5.95
N ALA A 281 -2.39 9.18 6.17
CA ALA A 281 -3.34 8.83 5.12
C ALA A 281 -3.29 9.81 3.93
N ALA A 282 -3.00 11.08 4.18
CA ALA A 282 -2.82 12.07 3.14
C ALA A 282 -1.49 11.84 2.38
N LEU A 283 -0.37 11.65 3.08
CA LEU A 283 0.94 11.36 2.50
C LEU A 283 0.90 10.10 1.62
N LEU A 284 0.30 9.02 2.12
CA LEU A 284 0.15 7.80 1.31
C LEU A 284 -0.64 8.05 0.04
N ARG A 285 -1.74 8.80 0.12
CA ARG A 285 -2.64 9.04 -1.02
C ARG A 285 -2.08 10.04 -2.03
N GLU A 286 -1.51 11.13 -1.55
CA GLU A 286 -1.12 12.27 -2.41
C GLU A 286 0.34 12.16 -2.88
N VAL A 287 1.21 11.43 -2.15
CA VAL A 287 2.64 11.30 -2.47
C VAL A 287 2.99 9.90 -2.96
N LEU A 288 2.64 8.84 -2.19
CA LEU A 288 3.09 7.50 -2.52
C LEU A 288 2.24 6.85 -3.62
N VAL A 289 0.90 6.94 -3.55
CA VAL A 289 0.00 6.29 -4.51
C VAL A 289 0.23 6.74 -5.96
N PRO A 290 0.43 8.03 -6.28
CA PRO A 290 0.77 8.43 -7.64
C PRO A 290 2.03 7.75 -8.18
N ARG A 291 3.09 7.65 -7.36
CA ARG A 291 4.32 6.94 -7.73
C ARG A 291 4.09 5.45 -7.96
N LEU A 292 3.34 4.80 -7.08
CA LEU A 292 2.98 3.38 -7.21
C LEU A 292 2.17 3.10 -8.48
N ALA A 293 1.31 4.02 -8.91
CA ALA A 293 0.49 3.89 -10.11
C ALA A 293 1.31 3.98 -11.41
N GLU A 294 2.51 4.56 -11.38
CA GLU A 294 3.44 4.58 -12.53
C GLU A 294 4.05 3.19 -12.79
N HIS A 295 3.91 2.24 -11.84
CA HIS A 295 4.45 0.88 -11.94
C HIS A 295 3.33 -0.16 -12.07
N PRO A 296 2.89 -0.47 -13.29
CA PRO A 296 1.89 -1.50 -13.50
C PRO A 296 2.39 -2.86 -13.04
N GLY A 297 1.47 -3.70 -12.57
CA GLY A 297 1.74 -5.04 -12.11
C GLY A 297 0.46 -5.86 -12.03
N PRO A 298 0.54 -7.13 -11.60
CA PRO A 298 -0.63 -7.98 -11.52
C PRO A 298 -1.64 -7.42 -10.51
N ALA A 299 -2.91 -7.40 -10.91
CA ALA A 299 -4.00 -7.01 -10.03
C ALA A 299 -4.16 -8.02 -8.88
N LEU A 300 -4.59 -7.56 -7.72
CA LEU A 300 -4.99 -8.43 -6.64
C LEU A 300 -6.36 -9.02 -6.95
N ALA A 301 -6.57 -10.30 -6.66
CA ALA A 301 -7.84 -10.97 -6.84
C ALA A 301 -8.26 -11.74 -5.58
N LEU A 302 -9.56 -11.87 -5.37
CA LEU A 302 -10.08 -12.72 -4.30
C LEU A 302 -9.72 -14.19 -4.60
N PRO A 303 -9.06 -14.92 -3.67
CA PRO A 303 -8.69 -16.30 -3.90
C PRO A 303 -9.90 -17.17 -4.23
N ARG A 304 -9.78 -18.08 -5.21
CA ARG A 304 -10.89 -18.92 -5.71
C ARG A 304 -11.65 -19.66 -4.60
N ARG A 305 -10.95 -20.11 -3.56
CA ARG A 305 -11.55 -20.80 -2.39
C ARG A 305 -12.53 -19.92 -1.58
N HIS A 306 -12.55 -18.60 -1.81
CA HIS A 306 -13.45 -17.67 -1.12
C HIS A 306 -14.60 -17.18 -2.02
N LEU A 307 -14.60 -17.51 -3.30
CA LEU A 307 -15.61 -17.00 -4.26
C LEU A 307 -17.04 -17.49 -3.94
N GLU A 308 -17.20 -18.75 -3.49
CA GLU A 308 -18.52 -19.27 -3.17
C GLU A 308 -19.12 -18.58 -1.94
N TRP A 309 -18.30 -18.33 -0.91
CA TRP A 309 -18.70 -17.51 0.23
C TRP A 309 -19.10 -16.10 -0.21
N ALA A 310 -18.27 -15.45 -1.02
CA ALA A 310 -18.54 -14.10 -1.53
C ALA A 310 -19.83 -14.07 -2.38
N ARG A 311 -20.11 -15.14 -3.14
CA ARG A 311 -21.36 -15.28 -3.90
C ARG A 311 -22.58 -15.38 -3.00
N GLY A 312 -22.50 -16.12 -1.91
CA GLY A 312 -23.56 -16.18 -0.89
C GLY A 312 -23.85 -14.80 -0.30
N GLN A 313 -22.79 -14.06 0.11
CA GLN A 313 -22.90 -12.70 0.64
C GLN A 313 -23.47 -11.72 -0.40
N ALA A 314 -23.06 -11.85 -1.67
CA ALA A 314 -23.56 -11.01 -2.77
C ALA A 314 -25.07 -11.21 -3.01
N ARG A 315 -25.55 -12.46 -3.00
CA ARG A 315 -26.98 -12.78 -3.14
C ARG A 315 -27.80 -12.16 -2.00
N THR A 316 -27.36 -12.33 -0.76
CA THR A 316 -28.03 -11.73 0.40
C THR A 316 -28.12 -10.22 0.26
N MET A 317 -26.99 -9.56 -0.05
CA MET A 317 -26.93 -8.11 -0.25
C MET A 317 -27.83 -7.63 -1.40
N ARG A 318 -27.81 -8.32 -2.56
CA ARG A 318 -28.69 -8.03 -3.69
C ARG A 318 -30.17 -8.09 -3.28
N ASP A 319 -30.57 -9.19 -2.64
CA ASP A 319 -31.95 -9.41 -2.25
C ASP A 319 -32.43 -8.38 -1.20
N GLU A 320 -31.55 -7.94 -0.31
CA GLU A 320 -31.83 -6.85 0.64
C GLU A 320 -32.04 -5.51 -0.08
N LEU A 321 -31.17 -5.17 -1.04
CA LEU A 321 -31.27 -3.92 -1.80
C LEU A 321 -32.56 -3.86 -2.63
N VAL A 322 -32.92 -4.97 -3.31
CA VAL A 322 -34.14 -5.08 -4.11
C VAL A 322 -35.37 -4.98 -3.20
N ARG A 323 -35.38 -5.71 -2.09
CA ARG A 323 -36.51 -5.68 -1.12
C ARG A 323 -36.71 -4.32 -0.48
N ALA A 324 -35.64 -3.58 -0.22
CA ALA A 324 -35.70 -2.25 0.35
C ALA A 324 -36.22 -1.18 -0.63
N GLY A 325 -36.35 -1.48 -1.91
CA GLY A 325 -36.93 -0.61 -2.93
C GLY A 325 -36.07 0.63 -3.26
N TYR A 326 -34.77 0.55 -3.06
CA TYR A 326 -33.88 1.63 -3.51
C TYR A 326 -33.85 1.69 -5.04
N PRO A 327 -33.84 2.90 -5.64
CA PRO A 327 -33.55 3.02 -7.06
C PRO A 327 -32.12 2.51 -7.35
N VAL A 328 -32.05 1.45 -8.16
CA VAL A 328 -30.79 0.83 -8.59
C VAL A 328 -30.51 1.24 -10.04
N HIS A 329 -29.32 1.78 -10.29
CA HIS A 329 -28.80 2.08 -11.62
C HIS A 329 -27.80 0.98 -12.00
N GLY A 330 -28.12 0.18 -12.99
CA GLY A 330 -27.41 -1.03 -13.39
C GLY A 330 -28.14 -2.32 -12.97
N ASP A 331 -27.54 -3.45 -13.30
CA ASP A 331 -28.08 -4.78 -12.98
C ASP A 331 -27.68 -5.19 -11.55
N PRO A 332 -28.64 -5.50 -10.66
CA PRO A 332 -28.34 -6.03 -9.33
C PRO A 332 -27.49 -7.31 -9.33
N ASP A 333 -27.59 -8.15 -10.38
CA ASP A 333 -26.75 -9.34 -10.52
C ASP A 333 -25.26 -9.00 -10.79
N GLY A 334 -24.96 -7.76 -11.17
CA GLY A 334 -23.58 -7.23 -11.23
C GLY A 334 -22.82 -7.25 -9.89
N LEU A 335 -23.52 -7.49 -8.77
CA LEU A 335 -22.90 -7.70 -7.44
C LEU A 335 -22.27 -9.09 -7.29
N LEU A 336 -22.68 -10.07 -8.12
CA LEU A 336 -22.17 -11.44 -8.05
C LEU A 336 -20.67 -11.46 -8.43
N PRO A 337 -19.84 -12.20 -7.66
CA PRO A 337 -18.40 -12.23 -7.89
C PRO A 337 -18.04 -12.72 -9.30
N VAL A 338 -17.21 -11.96 -9.97
CA VAL A 338 -16.63 -12.33 -11.26
C VAL A 338 -15.21 -12.86 -11.02
N VAL A 339 -14.86 -13.98 -11.68
CA VAL A 339 -13.50 -14.49 -11.66
C VAL A 339 -12.62 -13.57 -12.50
N ARG A 340 -11.68 -12.89 -11.85
CA ARG A 340 -10.74 -11.97 -12.49
C ARG A 340 -9.36 -12.60 -12.60
N HIS A 341 -8.65 -12.24 -13.67
CA HIS A 341 -7.21 -12.52 -13.76
C HIS A 341 -6.45 -11.65 -12.76
N GLY A 342 -5.56 -12.28 -12.01
CA GLY A 342 -4.77 -11.60 -10.99
C GLY A 342 -4.09 -12.59 -10.05
N VAL A 343 -3.32 -12.05 -9.09
CA VAL A 343 -2.66 -12.84 -8.06
C VAL A 343 -3.54 -12.94 -6.81
N SER A 344 -3.51 -14.11 -6.18
CA SER A 344 -4.30 -14.36 -4.96
C SER A 344 -3.73 -13.71 -3.71
N GLN A 345 -2.49 -13.24 -3.77
CA GLN A 345 -1.77 -12.49 -2.71
C GLN A 345 -0.57 -11.77 -3.31
N PRO A 346 -0.11 -10.65 -2.69
CA PRO A 346 1.16 -10.02 -2.99
C PRO A 346 2.33 -10.98 -2.72
N SER A 347 3.47 -10.77 -3.39
CA SER A 347 4.70 -11.52 -3.14
C SER A 347 5.76 -10.62 -2.52
N ASP A 348 6.47 -11.09 -1.48
CA ASP A 348 7.54 -10.29 -0.87
C ASP A 348 8.64 -9.93 -1.87
N ALA A 349 8.94 -10.81 -2.82
CA ALA A 349 9.90 -10.55 -3.88
C ALA A 349 9.43 -9.43 -4.84
N GLY A 350 8.16 -9.43 -5.25
CA GLY A 350 7.59 -8.39 -6.10
C GLY A 350 7.48 -7.05 -5.37
N VAL A 351 7.08 -7.07 -4.09
CA VAL A 351 7.04 -5.87 -3.24
C VAL A 351 8.44 -5.29 -3.05
N LEU A 352 9.47 -6.13 -2.83
CA LEU A 352 10.86 -5.68 -2.72
C LEU A 352 11.35 -5.09 -4.05
N ALA A 353 11.12 -5.75 -5.17
CA ALA A 353 11.51 -5.23 -6.48
C ALA A 353 10.89 -3.85 -6.77
N LEU A 354 9.63 -3.65 -6.38
CA LEU A 354 8.98 -2.34 -6.48
C LEU A 354 9.60 -1.31 -5.53
N ALA A 355 9.90 -1.69 -4.29
CA ALA A 355 10.54 -0.80 -3.32
C ALA A 355 11.93 -0.33 -3.79
N LEU A 356 12.74 -1.25 -4.36
CA LEU A 356 14.05 -0.90 -4.93
C LEU A 356 13.91 0.12 -6.08
N ARG A 357 12.95 -0.06 -6.99
CA ARG A 357 12.69 0.90 -8.07
C ARG A 357 12.35 2.28 -7.53
N LEU A 358 11.42 2.36 -6.56
CA LEU A 358 11.00 3.63 -5.97
C LEU A 358 12.15 4.34 -5.23
N LEU A 359 13.07 3.60 -4.59
CA LEU A 359 14.25 4.18 -3.94
C LEU A 359 15.26 4.75 -4.95
N LEU A 360 15.37 4.12 -6.14
CA LEU A 360 16.26 4.56 -7.23
C LEU A 360 15.67 5.70 -8.09
N GLU A 361 14.38 5.96 -8.01
CA GLU A 361 13.77 7.08 -8.71
C GLU A 361 14.35 8.41 -8.24
N LYS A 362 14.71 9.25 -9.19
CA LYS A 362 15.11 10.63 -8.86
C LYS A 362 13.93 11.35 -8.20
N LYS A 363 14.15 11.92 -7.04
CA LYS A 363 13.18 12.82 -6.41
C LYS A 363 12.93 13.99 -7.37
N LYS A 364 11.70 14.07 -7.89
CA LYS A 364 11.26 15.21 -8.72
C LYS A 364 10.95 16.39 -7.85
#